data_097149bc551ed270fd1fbafe0c9eeb2f
#
_entry.id   097149bc551ed270fd1fbafe0c9eeb2f
#
_cell.length_a   1.000
_cell.length_b   1.000
_cell.length_c   1.000
_cell.angle_alpha   90.00
_cell.angle_beta   90.00
_cell.angle_gamma   90.00
#
_symmetry.space_group_name_H-M   'P 1'
#
loop_
_entity.id
_entity.type
_entity.pdbx_description
1 polymer ?
#
loop_
_entity_poly.entity_id
_entity_poly.type
_entity_poly.pdbx_seq_one_letter_code
_entity_poly.pdbx_strand_id
1 'polypeptide(L)'
;MKISILLPYKENFSPEYPGAVSLFVYETTKISRFKKNITVFGNTDYKKIFPIKYINIKTTKNILSSQTKGYVKRFINIEKNNKSSIIEIHNRPTYVKLLSSVLNDRIYSLYFHNDPLSMDGSKSIHDR
;
A
#
# COMPACT_ATOMS: atom_id res chain seq x y z
N MET A 1 -4.98 -10.88 -14.89
CA MET A 1 -5.29 -9.69 -14.05
C MET A 1 -4.22 -9.55 -12.97
N LYS A 2 -3.64 -8.38 -12.83
CA LYS A 2 -2.68 -8.09 -11.76
C LYS A 2 -3.33 -7.22 -10.69
N ILE A 3 -3.05 -7.52 -9.44
CA ILE A 3 -3.55 -6.80 -8.28
C ILE A 3 -2.35 -6.33 -7.47
N SER A 4 -2.25 -5.03 -7.21
CA SER A 4 -1.23 -4.47 -6.33
C SER A 4 -1.89 -4.02 -5.02
N ILE A 5 -1.32 -4.44 -3.90
CA ILE A 5 -1.73 -3.98 -2.57
C ILE A 5 -0.62 -3.06 -2.05
N LEU A 6 -0.94 -1.80 -1.84
CA LEU A 6 -0.01 -0.82 -1.28
C LEU A 6 -0.30 -0.62 0.19
N LEU A 7 0.65 -1.04 1.03
CA LEU A 7 0.56 -0.87 2.48
C LEU A 7 0.86 0.58 2.86
N PRO A 8 0.37 1.05 4.02
CA PRO A 8 0.80 2.34 4.56
C PRO A 8 2.32 2.40 4.72
N TYR A 9 2.89 3.58 4.56
CA TYR A 9 4.32 3.79 4.77
C TYR A 9 4.74 3.32 6.18
N LYS A 10 5.85 2.60 6.28
CA LYS A 10 6.41 2.01 7.51
C LYS A 10 5.55 0.92 8.15
N GLU A 11 4.59 0.38 7.44
CA GLU A 11 3.85 -0.79 7.89
C GLU A 11 4.76 -2.03 7.71
N ASN A 12 5.05 -2.76 8.79
CA ASN A 12 5.96 -3.92 8.74
C ASN A 12 5.26 -5.17 8.23
N PHE A 13 5.62 -5.62 7.06
CA PHE A 13 5.09 -6.84 6.45
C PHE A 13 6.01 -8.04 6.78
N SER A 14 6.10 -8.34 8.07
CA SER A 14 7.03 -9.32 8.62
C SER A 14 6.38 -10.09 9.75
N PRO A 15 6.69 -11.39 9.94
CA PRO A 15 6.26 -12.11 11.14
C PRO A 15 6.92 -11.55 12.42
N GLU A 16 7.99 -10.76 12.28
CA GLU A 16 8.61 -10.06 13.38
C GLU A 16 7.94 -8.69 13.54
N TYR A 17 7.21 -8.50 14.64
CA TYR A 17 6.49 -7.26 14.98
C TYR A 17 5.61 -6.76 13.84
N PRO A 18 4.67 -7.58 13.33
CA PRO A 18 3.81 -7.16 12.22
C PRO A 18 2.86 -6.04 12.66
N GLY A 19 2.63 -5.09 11.77
CA GLY A 19 1.53 -4.16 11.92
C GLY A 19 0.19 -4.88 11.75
N ALA A 20 -0.87 -4.32 12.32
CA ALA A 20 -2.21 -4.93 12.24
C ALA A 20 -2.70 -5.02 10.78
N VAL A 21 -2.43 -4.01 9.97
CA VAL A 21 -2.79 -4.00 8.55
C VAL A 21 -2.00 -5.07 7.80
N SER A 22 -0.69 -5.18 8.06
CA SER A 22 0.16 -6.19 7.43
C SER A 22 -0.30 -7.60 7.74
N LEU A 23 -0.65 -7.87 8.98
CA LEU A 23 -1.15 -9.18 9.39
C LEU A 23 -2.46 -9.51 8.67
N PHE A 24 -3.39 -8.56 8.61
CA PHE A 24 -4.65 -8.73 7.89
C PHE A 24 -4.41 -9.02 6.40
N VAL A 25 -3.55 -8.24 5.75
CA VAL A 25 -3.24 -8.42 4.33
C VAL A 25 -2.61 -9.79 4.08
N TYR A 26 -1.67 -10.22 4.92
CA TYR A 26 -1.07 -11.54 4.81
C TYR A 26 -2.11 -12.65 4.97
N GLU A 27 -2.91 -12.59 6.04
CA GLU A 27 -3.90 -13.62 6.34
C GLU A 27 -4.96 -13.75 5.24
N THR A 28 -5.41 -12.64 4.67
CA THR A 28 -6.39 -12.67 3.59
C THR A 28 -5.79 -13.07 2.25
N THR A 29 -4.56 -12.63 1.96
CA THR A 29 -3.90 -12.94 0.68
C THR A 29 -3.55 -14.42 0.59
N LYS A 30 -3.04 -15.03 1.65
CA LYS A 30 -2.60 -16.44 1.62
C LYS A 30 -3.73 -17.42 1.30
N ILE A 31 -4.97 -17.07 1.61
CA ILE A 31 -6.14 -17.90 1.34
C ILE A 31 -6.93 -17.46 0.11
N SER A 32 -6.53 -16.35 -0.52
CA SER A 32 -7.23 -15.85 -1.70
C SER A 32 -7.00 -16.74 -2.92
N ARG A 33 -8.06 -16.98 -3.68
CA ARG A 33 -7.93 -17.66 -4.97
C ARG A 33 -7.13 -16.84 -6.00
N PHE A 34 -6.99 -15.53 -5.75
CA PHE A 34 -6.21 -14.60 -6.59
C PHE A 34 -4.77 -14.43 -6.11
N LYS A 35 -4.30 -15.23 -5.18
CA LYS A 35 -2.96 -15.12 -4.58
C LYS A 35 -1.86 -14.93 -5.63
N LYS A 36 -1.91 -15.69 -6.72
CA LYS A 36 -0.90 -15.61 -7.78
C LYS A 36 -0.91 -14.30 -8.55
N ASN A 37 -2.00 -13.56 -8.48
CA ASN A 37 -2.17 -12.27 -9.15
C ASN A 37 -1.81 -11.09 -8.26
N ILE A 38 -1.61 -11.33 -6.96
CA ILE A 38 -1.41 -10.29 -5.95
C ILE A 38 0.07 -10.08 -5.70
N THR A 39 0.50 -8.82 -5.72
CA THR A 39 1.81 -8.38 -5.22
C THR A 39 1.56 -7.34 -4.13
N VAL A 40 2.18 -7.55 -2.98
CA VAL A 40 2.12 -6.59 -1.87
C VAL A 40 3.33 -5.68 -1.94
N PHE A 41 3.10 -4.39 -1.77
CA PHE A 41 4.14 -3.36 -1.74
C PHE A 41 4.14 -2.69 -0.38
N GLY A 42 5.30 -2.48 0.19
CA GLY A 42 5.42 -1.86 1.49
C GLY A 42 6.81 -1.31 1.75
N ASN A 43 6.98 -0.78 2.95
CA ASN A 43 8.26 -0.30 3.44
C ASN A 43 8.53 -0.98 4.78
N THR A 44 9.23 -2.10 4.74
CA THR A 44 9.52 -2.95 5.89
C THR A 44 11.01 -2.89 6.23
N ASP A 45 11.33 -2.71 7.49
CA ASP A 45 12.72 -2.64 7.97
C ASP A 45 13.29 -4.00 8.35
N TYR A 46 12.46 -5.03 8.49
CA TYR A 46 12.90 -6.37 8.87
C TYR A 46 13.29 -7.19 7.65
N LYS A 47 14.28 -8.06 7.83
CA LYS A 47 14.75 -8.93 6.74
C LYS A 47 13.77 -10.05 6.42
N LYS A 48 13.10 -10.60 7.45
CA LYS A 48 12.16 -11.69 7.26
C LYS A 48 10.79 -11.12 6.86
N ILE A 49 10.31 -11.54 5.70
CA ILE A 49 9.05 -11.06 5.11
C ILE A 49 8.07 -12.24 5.07
N PHE A 50 6.77 -11.97 5.21
CA PHE A 50 5.75 -12.99 5.03
C PHE A 50 5.90 -13.67 3.66
N PRO A 51 5.67 -15.01 3.58
CA PRO A 51 5.95 -15.79 2.37
C PRO A 51 4.87 -15.63 1.28
N ILE A 52 4.69 -14.43 0.80
CA ILE A 52 3.89 -14.12 -0.40
C ILE A 52 4.66 -13.11 -1.25
N LYS A 53 4.22 -12.90 -2.48
CA LYS A 53 4.92 -12.00 -3.40
C LYS A 53 4.90 -10.56 -2.85
N TYR A 54 6.06 -10.04 -2.54
CA TYR A 54 6.24 -8.74 -1.88
C TYR A 54 7.40 -7.97 -2.50
N ILE A 55 7.20 -6.68 -2.67
CA ILE A 55 8.24 -5.75 -3.12
C ILE A 55 8.41 -4.68 -2.05
N ASN A 56 9.61 -4.56 -1.52
CA ASN A 56 9.94 -3.53 -0.55
C ASN A 56 10.34 -2.24 -1.26
N ILE A 57 9.67 -1.15 -0.92
CA ILE A 57 9.94 0.17 -1.48
C ILE A 57 10.84 0.92 -0.50
N LYS A 58 12.09 1.13 -0.88
CA LYS A 58 13.03 1.89 -0.07
C LYS A 58 12.90 3.37 -0.41
N THR A 59 12.95 4.20 0.63
CA THR A 59 12.94 5.65 0.48
C THR A 59 14.26 6.23 0.96
N THR A 60 14.73 7.27 0.28
CA THR A 60 15.90 8.02 0.72
C THR A 60 15.43 9.27 1.46
N LYS A 61 16.18 9.64 2.51
CA LYS A 61 15.90 10.92 3.20
C LYS A 61 16.11 12.07 2.24
N ASN A 62 15.08 12.87 2.08
CA ASN A 62 15.16 14.10 1.31
C ASN A 62 14.57 15.22 2.18
N ILE A 63 15.38 16.25 2.46
CA ILE A 63 14.96 17.39 3.27
C ILE A 63 13.86 18.23 2.60
N LEU A 64 13.69 18.11 1.29
CA LEU A 64 12.73 18.92 0.52
C LEU A 64 11.38 18.24 0.30
N SER A 65 11.22 16.97 0.65
CA SER A 65 9.97 16.24 0.48
C SER A 65 9.73 15.24 1.61
N SER A 66 8.46 14.94 1.90
CA SER A 66 8.15 13.94 2.89
C SER A 66 8.52 12.55 2.39
N GLN A 67 8.89 11.66 3.32
CA GLN A 67 9.19 10.27 2.99
C GLN A 67 7.95 9.53 2.47
N THR A 68 6.77 9.89 2.98
CA THR A 68 5.50 9.31 2.51
C THR A 68 5.26 9.65 1.03
N LYS A 69 5.49 10.90 0.63
CA LYS A 69 5.37 11.29 -0.78
C LYS A 69 6.40 10.55 -1.65
N GLY A 70 7.62 10.38 -1.16
CA GLY A 70 8.65 9.61 -1.85
C GLY A 70 8.26 8.15 -2.02
N TYR A 71 7.66 7.56 -1.00
CA TYR A 71 7.16 6.19 -1.02
C TYR A 71 6.08 6.01 -2.10
N VAL A 72 5.06 6.86 -2.10
CA VAL A 72 3.97 6.79 -3.09
C VAL A 72 4.50 7.05 -4.50
N LYS A 73 5.41 8.01 -4.66
CA LYS A 73 6.01 8.32 -5.96
C LYS A 73 6.78 7.14 -6.53
N ARG A 74 7.53 6.43 -5.71
CA ARG A 74 8.25 5.23 -6.14
C ARG A 74 7.29 4.11 -6.54
N PHE A 75 6.21 3.94 -5.80
CA PHE A 75 5.17 3.00 -6.17
C PHE A 75 4.57 3.34 -7.54
N ILE A 76 4.29 4.62 -7.79
CA ILE A 76 3.77 5.08 -9.10
C ILE A 76 4.74 4.68 -10.22
N ASN A 77 6.03 4.89 -10.02
CA ASN A 77 7.03 4.56 -11.04
C ASN A 77 7.07 3.06 -11.34
N ILE A 78 6.91 2.22 -10.31
CA ILE A 78 6.84 0.77 -10.50
C ILE A 78 5.55 0.41 -11.26
N GLU A 79 4.42 1.01 -10.88
CA GLU A 79 3.10 0.72 -11.42
C GLU A 79 2.96 1.11 -12.90
N LYS A 80 3.68 2.12 -13.34
CA LYS A 80 3.69 2.50 -14.77
C LYS A 80 4.14 1.35 -15.67
N ASN A 81 5.02 0.50 -15.18
CA ASN A 81 5.50 -0.68 -15.91
C ASN A 81 4.73 -1.94 -15.54
N ASN A 82 4.30 -2.07 -14.29
CA ASN A 82 3.60 -3.25 -13.80
C ASN A 82 2.16 -3.33 -14.32
N LYS A 83 1.50 -2.19 -14.46
CA LYS A 83 0.14 -2.06 -15.04
C LYS A 83 -0.90 -2.93 -14.37
N SER A 84 -1.00 -2.84 -13.04
CA SER A 84 -2.04 -3.54 -12.30
C SER A 84 -3.43 -3.05 -12.68
N SER A 85 -4.38 -3.97 -12.76
CA SER A 85 -5.79 -3.63 -13.02
C SER A 85 -6.44 -3.03 -11.79
N ILE A 86 -6.07 -3.53 -10.60
CA ILE A 86 -6.63 -3.12 -9.32
C ILE A 86 -5.48 -2.73 -8.40
N ILE A 87 -5.64 -1.58 -7.74
CA ILE A 87 -4.76 -1.13 -6.67
C ILE A 87 -5.58 -1.06 -5.39
N GLU A 88 -5.20 -1.87 -4.40
CA GLU A 88 -5.85 -1.90 -3.10
C GLU A 88 -5.04 -1.08 -2.10
N ILE A 89 -5.69 -0.16 -1.42
CA ILE A 89 -5.10 0.76 -0.46
C ILE A 89 -5.74 0.52 0.91
N HIS A 90 -4.95 0.51 1.96
CA HIS A 90 -5.42 0.30 3.33
C HIS A 90 -5.21 1.55 4.19
N ASN A 91 -6.29 2.04 4.81
CA ASN A 91 -6.28 3.14 5.78
C ASN A 91 -5.63 4.45 5.30
N ARG A 92 -5.50 4.67 4.00
CA ARG A 92 -4.83 5.88 3.48
C ARG A 92 -5.61 6.46 2.29
N PRO A 93 -6.75 7.12 2.55
CA PRO A 93 -7.53 7.72 1.45
C PRO A 93 -6.73 8.76 0.65
N THR A 94 -5.75 9.44 1.27
CA THR A 94 -4.89 10.38 0.56
C THR A 94 -4.06 9.70 -0.52
N TYR A 95 -3.69 8.43 -0.34
CA TYR A 95 -2.96 7.67 -1.38
C TYR A 95 -3.83 7.49 -2.63
N VAL A 96 -5.11 7.18 -2.44
CA VAL A 96 -6.04 7.03 -3.57
C VAL A 96 -6.08 8.32 -4.39
N LYS A 97 -6.18 9.46 -3.73
CA LYS A 97 -6.20 10.77 -4.37
C LYS A 97 -4.92 11.02 -5.18
N LEU A 98 -3.76 10.76 -4.58
CA LEU A 98 -2.47 10.96 -5.24
C LEU A 98 -2.29 10.01 -6.44
N LEU A 99 -2.64 8.74 -6.25
CA LEU A 99 -2.47 7.72 -7.28
C LEU A 99 -3.43 7.91 -8.44
N SER A 100 -4.71 8.18 -8.16
CA SER A 100 -5.73 8.30 -9.19
C SER A 100 -5.52 9.52 -10.09
N SER A 101 -4.82 10.54 -9.61
CA SER A 101 -4.49 11.71 -10.42
C SER A 101 -3.43 11.41 -11.50
N VAL A 102 -2.61 10.38 -11.28
CA VAL A 102 -1.52 10.01 -12.19
C VAL A 102 -1.82 8.71 -12.93
N LEU A 103 -2.36 7.72 -12.21
CA LEU A 103 -2.70 6.41 -12.73
C LEU A 103 -4.23 6.30 -12.81
N ASN A 104 -4.84 7.00 -13.76
CA ASN A 104 -6.28 7.16 -13.84
C ASN A 104 -7.02 6.00 -14.53
N ASP A 105 -6.29 5.02 -15.05
CA ASP A 105 -6.82 3.86 -15.75
C ASP A 105 -6.88 2.59 -14.90
N ARG A 106 -6.72 2.72 -13.57
CA ARG A 106 -6.81 1.61 -12.60
C ARG A 106 -8.12 1.65 -11.84
N ILE A 107 -8.51 0.49 -11.33
CA ILE A 107 -9.58 0.37 -10.34
C ILE A 107 -8.95 0.46 -8.96
N TYR A 108 -9.46 1.35 -8.11
CA TYR A 108 -8.98 1.54 -6.76
C TYR A 108 -9.94 0.94 -5.76
N SER A 109 -9.41 0.15 -4.81
CA SER A 109 -10.14 -0.40 -3.69
C SER A 109 -9.55 0.17 -2.41
N LEU A 110 -10.36 0.87 -1.63
CA LEU A 110 -9.92 1.47 -0.37
C LEU A 110 -10.55 0.72 0.79
N TYR A 111 -9.70 0.14 1.63
CA TYR A 111 -10.13 -0.63 2.80
C TYR A 111 -9.84 0.16 4.08
N PHE A 112 -10.89 0.39 4.87
CA PHE A 112 -10.75 1.04 6.17
C PHE A 112 -10.72 0.01 7.28
N HIS A 113 -9.68 0.05 8.11
CA HIS A 113 -9.57 -0.79 9.32
C HIS A 113 -10.11 -0.07 10.54
N ASN A 114 -10.25 1.26 10.46
CA ASN A 114 -10.79 2.12 11.50
C ASN A 114 -11.95 2.92 10.94
N ASP A 115 -12.76 3.55 11.83
CA ASP A 115 -13.79 4.49 11.40
C ASP A 115 -13.13 5.62 10.58
N PRO A 116 -13.53 5.79 9.31
CA PRO A 116 -12.91 6.81 8.46
C PRO A 116 -13.09 8.23 9.00
N LEU A 117 -14.15 8.51 9.75
CA LEU A 117 -14.38 9.85 10.31
C LEU A 117 -13.49 10.15 11.51
N SER A 118 -12.90 9.14 12.14
CA SER A 118 -12.00 9.29 13.30
C SER A 118 -10.54 9.06 12.97
N MET A 119 -10.18 8.86 11.69
CA MET A 119 -8.81 8.57 11.29
C MET A 119 -7.92 9.81 11.33
N ASP A 120 -6.85 9.74 12.12
CA ASP A 120 -5.89 10.83 12.26
C ASP A 120 -5.08 11.11 10.98
N GLY A 121 -4.85 10.10 10.18
CA GLY A 121 -4.08 10.23 8.95
C GLY A 121 -4.82 10.90 7.80
N SER A 122 -6.13 11.11 7.93
CA SER A 122 -6.94 11.74 6.91
C SER A 122 -7.22 13.19 7.27
N LYS A 123 -6.68 14.10 6.49
CA LYS A 123 -6.71 15.54 6.80
C LYS A 123 -7.99 16.24 6.40
N SER A 124 -8.85 15.59 5.65
CA SER A 124 -10.06 16.20 5.11
C SER A 124 -11.19 15.17 5.04
N ILE A 125 -12.41 15.62 5.34
CA ILE A 125 -13.61 14.81 5.16
C ILE A 125 -13.77 14.38 3.69
N HIS A 126 -13.36 15.21 2.75
CA HIS A 126 -13.42 14.90 1.32
C HIS A 126 -12.48 13.75 0.91
N ASP A 127 -11.42 13.53 1.64
CA ASP A 127 -10.47 12.45 1.35
C ASP A 127 -10.94 11.08 1.90
N ARG A 128 -11.93 11.09 2.77
CA ARG A 128 -12.42 9.87 3.47
C ARG A 128 -13.56 9.15 2.75
#